data_d6542652000dadbe6e17f35f2ce8561f
#
_entry.id   d6542652000dadbe6e17f35f2ce8561f
#
_cell.length_a   1.000
_cell.length_b   1.000
_cell.length_c   1.000
_cell.angle_alpha   90.00
_cell.angle_beta   90.00
_cell.angle_gamma   90.00
#
_symmetry.space_group_name_H-M   'P 1'
#
loop_
_entity.id
_entity.type
_entity.pdbx_description
1 polymer ?
#
loop_
_entity_poly.entity_id
_entity_poly.type
_entity_poly.pdbx_seq_one_letter_code
_entity_poly.pdbx_strand_id
1 'polypeptide(L)'
;LANGKFLDKLMSEEYAEIYKRDISALLKNRTGHSGEYQMTTKNGSLLWFSVRALCVTDRLGEPLRVIGVVTDIDSEKKLELQLSERASYDFLSQLYNRSTFERELKSEIERSAHAKVAVLFKDVDDFKFINDRFGHSVGDEVIKYVAGCIKQRVKGSGFAGRFGGDEFVLCITDPKQIEEIESLSLDLIDELYEGYHSELANVSINVKASIGIAFFPEHGDDSNKIVAAADEAMYFVKKNGKANYHIYQPEDSQIEDLQHTL
;
A
#
# COMPACT_ATOMS: atom_id res chain seq x y z
N LEU A 1 -8.09 38.38 17.31
CA LEU A 1 -7.69 37.41 16.29
C LEU A 1 -6.20 37.53 16.11
N ALA A 2 -5.44 36.47 16.42
CA ALA A 2 -3.99 36.46 16.24
C ALA A 2 -3.67 36.84 14.78
N ASN A 3 -2.76 37.81 14.61
CA ASN A 3 -2.35 38.28 13.29
C ASN A 3 -1.91 37.07 12.45
N GLY A 4 -2.51 36.86 11.27
CA GLY A 4 -2.15 35.78 10.36
C GLY A 4 -0.65 35.66 10.08
N LYS A 5 0.08 36.78 10.15
CA LYS A 5 1.55 36.85 10.07
C LYS A 5 2.31 36.06 11.17
N PHE A 6 1.67 35.69 12.27
CA PHE A 6 2.31 34.89 13.32
C PHE A 6 2.31 33.40 12.94
N LEU A 7 1.22 32.92 12.36
CA LEU A 7 1.09 31.54 11.92
C LEU A 7 2.03 31.23 10.72
N ASP A 8 2.15 32.18 9.80
CA ASP A 8 3.05 32.08 8.63
C ASP A 8 4.55 31.95 9.04
N LYS A 9 4.88 32.30 10.28
CA LYS A 9 6.23 32.11 10.84
C LYS A 9 6.42 30.78 11.59
N LEU A 10 5.32 30.14 11.98
CA LEU A 10 5.34 28.91 12.79
C LEU A 10 5.07 27.67 11.99
N MET A 11 4.46 27.78 10.81
CA MET A 11 4.04 26.65 9.98
C MET A 11 4.59 26.80 8.57
N SER A 12 4.75 25.69 7.85
CA SER A 12 4.91 25.73 6.40
C SER A 12 3.65 26.32 5.74
N GLU A 13 3.77 26.83 4.54
CA GLU A 13 2.65 27.43 3.80
C GLU A 13 1.45 26.48 3.70
N GLU A 14 1.72 25.21 3.42
CA GLU A 14 0.70 24.15 3.33
C GLU A 14 -0.08 23.99 4.65
N TYR A 15 0.61 23.82 5.78
CA TYR A 15 -0.04 23.64 7.08
C TYR A 15 -0.70 24.92 7.59
N ALA A 16 -0.18 26.09 7.24
CA ALA A 16 -0.80 27.36 7.57
C ALA A 16 -2.17 27.53 6.91
N GLU A 17 -2.32 27.13 5.64
CA GLU A 17 -3.59 27.18 4.93
C GLU A 17 -4.60 26.16 5.48
N ILE A 18 -4.17 24.94 5.77
CA ILE A 18 -5.01 23.92 6.40
C ILE A 18 -5.53 24.44 7.75
N TYR A 19 -4.64 24.95 8.60
CA TYR A 19 -5.00 25.47 9.91
C TYR A 19 -5.97 26.66 9.83
N LYS A 20 -5.77 27.62 8.89
CA LYS A 20 -6.67 28.75 8.66
C LYS A 20 -8.08 28.29 8.28
N ARG A 21 -8.16 27.28 7.39
CA ARG A 21 -9.43 26.66 6.97
C ARG A 21 -10.14 26.03 8.17
N ASP A 22 -9.41 25.27 8.97
CA ASP A 22 -9.95 24.50 10.08
C ASP A 22 -10.44 25.42 11.21
N ILE A 23 -9.70 26.48 11.53
CA ILE A 23 -10.14 27.50 12.51
C ILE A 23 -11.33 28.31 11.99
N SER A 24 -11.38 28.60 10.70
CA SER A 24 -12.54 29.27 10.08
C SER A 24 -13.80 28.39 10.19
N ALA A 25 -13.66 27.08 9.96
CA ALA A 25 -14.76 26.11 10.10
C ALA A 25 -15.22 26.01 11.58
N LEU A 26 -14.28 25.97 12.54
CA LEU A 26 -14.57 25.96 13.97
C LEU A 26 -15.40 27.21 14.40
N LEU A 27 -14.99 28.39 13.94
CA LEU A 27 -15.70 29.65 14.25
C LEU A 27 -17.08 29.69 13.60
N LYS A 28 -17.21 29.25 12.34
CA LYS A 28 -18.48 29.22 11.61
C LYS A 28 -19.47 28.25 12.22
N ASN A 29 -18.99 27.05 12.55
CA ASN A 29 -19.83 25.94 13.05
C ASN A 29 -20.01 25.99 14.58
N ARG A 30 -19.23 26.84 15.29
CA ARG A 30 -19.27 26.97 16.76
C ARG A 30 -19.02 25.63 17.47
N THR A 31 -18.14 24.81 16.90
CA THR A 31 -17.84 23.45 17.37
C THR A 31 -16.43 23.36 17.94
N GLY A 32 -16.01 22.16 18.31
CA GLY A 32 -14.62 21.83 18.59
C GLY A 32 -13.85 21.49 17.30
N HIS A 33 -12.54 21.64 17.36
CA HIS A 33 -11.61 21.21 16.35
C HIS A 33 -10.48 20.39 16.98
N SER A 34 -10.02 19.36 16.27
CA SER A 34 -8.79 18.62 16.60
C SER A 34 -8.03 18.37 15.32
N GLY A 35 -6.76 18.75 15.27
CA GLY A 35 -5.89 18.56 14.10
C GLY A 35 -4.44 18.40 14.54
N GLU A 36 -3.63 17.84 13.63
CA GLU A 36 -2.19 17.66 13.81
C GLU A 36 -1.46 18.47 12.72
N TYR A 37 -0.46 19.25 13.13
CA TYR A 37 0.22 20.20 12.26
C TYR A 37 1.72 20.18 12.52
N GLN A 38 2.51 20.39 11.47
CA GLN A 38 3.93 20.67 11.63
C GLN A 38 4.16 22.16 11.91
N MET A 39 4.90 22.44 12.98
CA MET A 39 5.24 23.79 13.38
C MET A 39 6.75 23.96 13.58
N THR A 40 7.25 25.14 13.20
CA THR A 40 8.64 25.51 13.37
C THR A 40 8.86 26.10 14.78
N THR A 41 9.78 25.55 15.52
CA THR A 41 10.17 26.03 16.85
C THR A 41 11.10 27.25 16.76
N LYS A 42 11.40 27.91 17.88
CA LYS A 42 12.29 29.10 17.95
C LYS A 42 13.70 28.83 17.41
N ASN A 43 14.19 27.60 17.52
CA ASN A 43 15.51 27.17 17.04
C ASN A 43 15.47 26.64 15.60
N GLY A 44 14.35 26.80 14.89
CA GLY A 44 14.20 26.42 13.49
C GLY A 44 13.87 24.94 13.27
N SER A 45 13.70 24.13 14.32
CA SER A 45 13.31 22.73 14.18
C SER A 45 11.84 22.62 13.82
N LEU A 46 11.50 21.72 12.88
CA LEU A 46 10.15 21.38 12.50
C LEU A 46 9.68 20.20 13.35
N LEU A 47 8.64 20.38 14.15
CA LEU A 47 8.09 19.36 15.04
C LEU A 47 6.58 19.21 14.83
N TRP A 48 6.05 18.04 15.21
CA TRP A 48 4.62 17.75 15.16
C TRP A 48 3.90 18.20 16.43
N PHE A 49 2.77 18.90 16.25
CA PHE A 49 1.90 19.34 17.33
C PHE A 49 0.45 18.93 17.09
N SER A 50 -0.20 18.41 18.13
CA SER A 50 -1.66 18.24 18.18
C SER A 50 -2.29 19.53 18.71
N VAL A 51 -3.28 20.04 17.98
CA VAL A 51 -4.05 21.22 18.39
C VAL A 51 -5.49 20.81 18.63
N ARG A 52 -5.98 21.02 19.85
CA ARG A 52 -7.39 20.86 20.17
C ARG A 52 -7.94 22.22 20.56
N ALA A 53 -9.01 22.65 19.92
CA ALA A 53 -9.58 23.97 20.11
C ALA A 53 -11.10 23.93 20.23
N LEU A 54 -11.68 24.83 21.02
CA LEU A 54 -13.11 24.99 21.20
C LEU A 54 -13.48 26.45 21.00
N CYS A 55 -14.57 26.72 20.32
CA CYS A 55 -15.18 28.02 20.24
C CYS A 55 -16.06 28.25 21.49
N VAL A 56 -15.75 29.27 22.24
CA VAL A 56 -16.57 29.74 23.36
C VAL A 56 -17.46 30.85 22.82
N THR A 57 -18.76 30.73 23.02
CA THR A 57 -19.77 31.69 22.58
C THR A 57 -20.29 32.54 23.75
N ASP A 58 -20.83 33.70 23.46
CA ASP A 58 -21.57 34.52 24.41
C ASP A 58 -23.01 33.98 24.65
N ARG A 59 -23.82 34.73 25.42
CA ARG A 59 -25.21 34.35 25.71
C ARG A 59 -26.14 34.38 24.48
N LEU A 60 -25.74 35.06 23.43
CA LEU A 60 -26.46 35.16 22.16
C LEU A 60 -25.98 34.10 21.17
N GLY A 61 -24.98 33.28 21.57
CA GLY A 61 -24.41 32.25 20.73
C GLY A 61 -23.34 32.80 19.76
N GLU A 62 -22.92 34.05 19.85
CA GLU A 62 -21.85 34.60 19.00
C GLU A 62 -20.47 34.21 19.49
N PRO A 63 -19.49 33.95 18.58
CA PRO A 63 -18.13 33.61 18.97
C PRO A 63 -17.45 34.68 19.81
N LEU A 64 -17.13 34.36 21.05
CA LEU A 64 -16.44 35.27 21.98
C LEU A 64 -14.92 35.06 21.95
N ARG A 65 -14.47 33.80 22.01
CA ARG A 65 -13.05 33.42 21.96
C ARG A 65 -12.85 31.96 21.57
N VAL A 66 -11.64 31.65 21.13
CA VAL A 66 -11.20 30.25 20.93
C VAL A 66 -10.26 29.91 22.09
N ILE A 67 -10.49 28.79 22.73
CA ILE A 67 -9.60 28.22 23.76
C ILE A 67 -9.08 26.91 23.19
N GLY A 68 -7.77 26.67 23.29
CA GLY A 68 -7.17 25.46 22.81
C GLY A 68 -5.96 25.02 23.61
N VAL A 69 -5.61 23.76 23.40
CA VAL A 69 -4.38 23.14 23.90
C VAL A 69 -3.54 22.72 22.70
N VAL A 70 -2.27 23.06 22.77
CA VAL A 70 -1.26 22.62 21.80
C VAL A 70 -0.33 21.68 22.53
N THR A 71 -0.21 20.45 22.06
CA THR A 71 0.62 19.40 22.66
C THR A 71 1.70 19.02 21.65
N ASP A 72 2.95 19.00 22.09
CA ASP A 72 4.05 18.41 21.31
C ASP A 72 3.83 16.89 21.24
N ILE A 73 3.73 16.37 20.02
CA ILE A 73 3.54 14.94 19.71
C ILE A 73 4.67 14.40 18.81
N ASP A 74 5.79 15.12 18.73
CA ASP A 74 6.87 14.77 17.83
C ASP A 74 7.53 13.44 18.22
N SER A 75 7.67 13.21 19.52
CA SER A 75 8.20 11.93 20.03
C SER A 75 7.29 10.75 19.70
N GLU A 76 5.98 10.93 19.86
CA GLU A 76 4.96 9.94 19.53
C GLU A 76 4.95 9.64 18.02
N LYS A 77 5.00 10.68 17.18
CA LYS A 77 5.07 10.54 15.73
C LYS A 77 6.34 9.85 15.26
N LYS A 78 7.49 10.18 15.84
CA LYS A 78 8.76 9.50 15.55
C LYS A 78 8.74 8.03 15.96
N LEU A 79 8.17 7.74 17.12
CA LEU A 79 8.02 6.36 17.57
C LEU A 79 7.05 5.58 16.69
N GLU A 80 5.91 6.16 16.31
CA GLU A 80 4.95 5.58 15.37
C GLU A 80 5.61 5.28 14.02
N LEU A 81 6.39 6.22 13.48
CA LEU A 81 7.15 6.04 12.24
C LEU A 81 8.20 4.93 12.39
N GLN A 82 8.97 4.91 13.50
CA GLN A 82 9.95 3.85 13.76
C GLN A 82 9.31 2.47 13.92
N LEU A 83 8.13 2.38 14.55
CA LEU A 83 7.37 1.14 14.64
C LEU A 83 6.86 0.71 13.26
N SER A 84 6.39 1.65 12.44
CA SER A 84 5.99 1.40 11.06
C SER A 84 7.17 0.96 10.19
N GLU A 85 8.34 1.57 10.34
CA GLU A 85 9.57 1.19 9.64
C GLU A 85 10.10 -0.17 10.10
N ARG A 86 10.04 -0.49 11.41
CA ARG A 86 10.36 -1.82 11.93
C ARG A 86 9.36 -2.88 11.49
N ALA A 87 8.12 -2.49 11.20
CA ALA A 87 7.10 -3.34 10.61
C ALA A 87 7.09 -3.26 9.05
N SER A 88 8.25 -3.10 8.41
CA SER A 88 8.34 -3.00 6.94
C SER A 88 8.10 -4.32 6.23
N TYR A 89 8.18 -5.42 6.94
CA TYR A 89 8.05 -6.76 6.38
C TYR A 89 6.82 -7.47 6.93
N ASP A 90 6.21 -8.31 6.09
CA ASP A 90 5.23 -9.29 6.55
C ASP A 90 5.92 -10.36 7.39
N PHE A 91 5.37 -10.63 8.56
CA PHE A 91 5.99 -11.53 9.56
C PHE A 91 6.17 -12.96 9.04
N LEU A 92 5.23 -13.46 8.25
CA LEU A 92 5.23 -14.85 7.78
C LEU A 92 6.13 -15.02 6.56
N SER A 93 5.99 -14.17 5.55
CA SER A 93 6.68 -14.25 4.26
C SER A 93 8.07 -13.62 4.27
N GLN A 94 8.33 -12.69 5.19
CA GLN A 94 9.56 -11.88 5.21
C GLN A 94 9.79 -11.09 3.90
N LEU A 95 8.73 -10.83 3.14
CA LEU A 95 8.66 -9.86 2.07
C LEU A 95 8.15 -8.52 2.62
N TYR A 96 8.20 -7.45 1.85
CA TYR A 96 7.57 -6.20 2.27
C TYR A 96 6.09 -6.42 2.61
N ASN A 97 5.60 -5.72 3.62
CA ASN A 97 4.15 -5.62 3.81
C ASN A 97 3.56 -4.64 2.77
N ARG A 98 2.23 -4.62 2.67
CA ARG A 98 1.50 -3.80 1.70
C ARG A 98 1.94 -2.33 1.73
N SER A 99 1.97 -1.69 2.91
CA SER A 99 2.29 -0.27 3.02
C SER A 99 3.72 0.06 2.60
N THR A 100 4.67 -0.83 2.89
CA THR A 100 6.06 -0.68 2.47
C THR A 100 6.20 -0.88 0.96
N PHE A 101 5.55 -1.92 0.41
CA PHE A 101 5.56 -2.15 -1.03
C PHE A 101 5.02 -0.95 -1.83
N GLU A 102 3.85 -0.42 -1.42
CA GLU A 102 3.23 0.74 -2.06
C GLU A 102 4.13 1.99 -2.00
N ARG A 103 4.80 2.22 -0.88
CA ARG A 103 5.76 3.31 -0.72
C ARG A 103 6.99 3.15 -1.62
N GLU A 104 7.60 1.97 -1.66
CA GLU A 104 8.76 1.68 -2.50
C GLU A 104 8.41 1.76 -4.00
N LEU A 105 7.24 1.24 -4.40
CA LEU A 105 6.74 1.34 -5.78
C LEU A 105 6.55 2.81 -6.20
N LYS A 106 5.92 3.61 -5.34
CA LYS A 106 5.76 5.05 -5.58
C LYS A 106 7.11 5.74 -5.75
N SER A 107 8.06 5.47 -4.86
CA SER A 107 9.42 6.02 -4.93
C SER A 107 10.14 5.62 -6.22
N GLU A 108 9.96 4.37 -6.67
CA GLU A 108 10.56 3.88 -7.90
C GLU A 108 10.00 4.57 -9.14
N ILE A 109 8.68 4.77 -9.20
CA ILE A 109 8.00 5.49 -10.29
C ILE A 109 8.43 6.96 -10.32
N GLU A 110 8.52 7.62 -9.17
CA GLU A 110 8.89 9.04 -9.05
C GLU A 110 10.39 9.31 -9.28
N ARG A 111 11.25 8.30 -9.22
CA ARG A 111 12.71 8.42 -9.33
C ARG A 111 13.16 8.94 -10.69
N SER A 112 12.44 8.66 -11.75
CA SER A 112 12.79 9.09 -13.12
C SER A 112 11.54 9.37 -13.95
N ALA A 113 11.61 10.45 -14.75
CA ALA A 113 10.58 10.74 -15.76
C ALA A 113 10.44 9.66 -16.85
N HIS A 114 11.38 8.71 -16.91
CA HIS A 114 11.42 7.60 -17.86
C HIS A 114 11.41 6.25 -17.12
N ALA A 115 10.92 6.20 -15.87
CA ALA A 115 10.81 4.96 -15.13
C ALA A 115 9.96 3.96 -15.92
N LYS A 116 10.45 2.74 -16.03
CA LYS A 116 9.70 1.59 -16.52
C LYS A 116 9.63 0.56 -15.41
N VAL A 117 8.44 0.11 -15.13
CA VAL A 117 8.19 -0.84 -14.06
C VAL A 117 7.17 -1.86 -14.53
N ALA A 118 7.42 -3.14 -14.25
CA ALA A 118 6.40 -4.18 -14.34
C ALA A 118 5.91 -4.53 -12.94
N VAL A 119 4.61 -4.49 -12.73
CA VAL A 119 3.95 -4.94 -11.51
C VAL A 119 3.22 -6.24 -11.81
N LEU A 120 3.50 -7.27 -11.00
CA LEU A 120 2.85 -8.56 -11.08
C LEU A 120 2.03 -8.78 -9.81
N PHE A 121 0.72 -8.88 -9.92
CA PHE A 121 -0.16 -9.26 -8.82
C PHE A 121 -0.42 -10.76 -8.89
N LYS A 122 -0.12 -11.47 -7.81
CA LYS A 122 -0.14 -12.94 -7.77
C LYS A 122 -0.97 -13.43 -6.58
N ASP A 123 -1.80 -14.43 -6.83
CA ASP A 123 -2.60 -15.11 -5.82
C ASP A 123 -2.40 -16.63 -5.91
N VAL A 124 -2.43 -17.33 -4.77
CA VAL A 124 -2.36 -18.79 -4.70
C VAL A 124 -3.74 -19.38 -4.94
N ASP A 125 -3.90 -20.06 -6.05
CA ASP A 125 -5.17 -20.68 -6.40
C ASP A 125 -5.60 -21.74 -5.37
N ASP A 126 -6.87 -21.65 -4.95
CA ASP A 126 -7.49 -22.59 -4.01
C ASP A 126 -6.76 -22.73 -2.67
N PHE A 127 -6.08 -21.66 -2.21
CA PHE A 127 -5.34 -21.67 -0.94
C PHE A 127 -6.22 -22.04 0.27
N LYS A 128 -7.49 -21.62 0.26
CA LYS A 128 -8.45 -22.04 1.26
C LYS A 128 -8.61 -23.55 1.34
N PHE A 129 -8.63 -24.25 0.20
CA PHE A 129 -8.68 -25.71 0.17
C PHE A 129 -7.46 -26.36 0.82
N ILE A 130 -6.27 -25.77 0.64
CA ILE A 130 -5.04 -26.24 1.30
C ILE A 130 -5.19 -26.12 2.84
N ASN A 131 -5.65 -24.96 3.32
CA ASN A 131 -5.91 -24.72 4.74
C ASN A 131 -6.96 -25.69 5.32
N ASP A 132 -8.09 -25.83 4.62
CA ASP A 132 -9.21 -26.67 5.09
C ASP A 132 -8.80 -28.15 5.12
N ARG A 133 -7.92 -28.60 4.20
CA ARG A 133 -7.51 -30.01 4.10
C ARG A 133 -6.33 -30.37 5.00
N PHE A 134 -5.34 -29.49 5.13
CA PHE A 134 -4.07 -29.80 5.78
C PHE A 134 -3.80 -28.96 7.04
N GLY A 135 -4.68 -27.99 7.34
CA GLY A 135 -4.56 -27.08 8.47
C GLY A 135 -3.74 -25.83 8.17
N HIS A 136 -3.98 -24.78 8.95
CA HIS A 136 -3.34 -23.46 8.76
C HIS A 136 -1.80 -23.50 8.87
N SER A 137 -1.25 -24.41 9.69
CA SER A 137 0.21 -24.54 9.83
C SER A 137 0.87 -24.97 8.52
N VAL A 138 0.21 -25.84 7.74
CA VAL A 138 0.68 -26.26 6.40
C VAL A 138 0.46 -25.13 5.41
N GLY A 139 -0.64 -24.39 5.49
CA GLY A 139 -0.84 -23.18 4.72
C GLY A 139 0.26 -22.14 4.94
N ASP A 140 0.69 -21.95 6.20
CA ASP A 140 1.81 -21.06 6.52
C ASP A 140 3.13 -21.54 5.90
N GLU A 141 3.39 -22.84 5.84
CA GLU A 141 4.54 -23.39 5.11
C GLU A 141 4.47 -23.08 3.62
N VAL A 142 3.29 -23.25 3.01
CA VAL A 142 3.07 -22.91 1.58
C VAL A 142 3.31 -21.44 1.32
N ILE A 143 2.83 -20.54 2.19
CA ILE A 143 3.10 -19.10 2.06
C ILE A 143 4.61 -18.79 2.13
N LYS A 144 5.34 -19.42 3.04
CA LYS A 144 6.81 -19.27 3.15
C LYS A 144 7.53 -19.80 1.92
N TYR A 145 7.10 -20.93 1.38
CA TYR A 145 7.65 -21.51 0.15
C TYR A 145 7.44 -20.56 -1.04
N VAL A 146 6.22 -20.10 -1.26
CA VAL A 146 5.87 -19.13 -2.30
C VAL A 146 6.71 -17.84 -2.17
N ALA A 147 6.82 -17.31 -0.96
CA ALA A 147 7.65 -16.13 -0.70
C ALA A 147 9.12 -16.36 -1.02
N GLY A 148 9.65 -17.57 -0.75
CA GLY A 148 11.01 -17.97 -1.11
C GLY A 148 11.26 -17.95 -2.61
N CYS A 149 10.37 -18.56 -3.40
CA CYS A 149 10.43 -18.55 -4.86
C CYS A 149 10.37 -17.12 -5.42
N ILE A 150 9.44 -16.30 -4.94
CA ILE A 150 9.31 -14.90 -5.33
C ILE A 150 10.61 -14.13 -5.01
N LYS A 151 11.13 -14.26 -3.80
CA LYS A 151 12.35 -13.56 -3.35
C LYS A 151 13.56 -13.85 -4.23
N GLN A 152 13.68 -15.07 -4.72
CA GLN A 152 14.75 -15.45 -5.65
C GLN A 152 14.58 -14.77 -7.00
N ARG A 153 13.35 -14.69 -7.52
CA ARG A 153 13.03 -14.11 -8.84
C ARG A 153 13.23 -12.60 -8.90
N VAL A 154 12.89 -11.86 -7.83
CA VAL A 154 13.08 -10.40 -7.81
C VAL A 154 14.49 -9.96 -7.43
N LYS A 155 15.39 -10.89 -7.05
CA LYS A 155 16.73 -10.56 -6.55
C LYS A 155 17.56 -9.85 -7.62
N GLY A 156 17.90 -8.59 -7.35
CA GLY A 156 18.73 -7.77 -8.24
C GLY A 156 17.98 -7.07 -9.37
N SER A 157 16.68 -7.34 -9.54
CA SER A 157 15.84 -6.73 -10.56
C SER A 157 14.59 -6.03 -10.01
N GLY A 158 14.36 -6.10 -8.67
CA GLY A 158 13.18 -5.49 -8.10
C GLY A 158 12.96 -5.88 -6.64
N PHE A 159 11.71 -5.83 -6.21
CA PHE A 159 11.28 -6.17 -4.85
C PHE A 159 9.87 -6.78 -4.87
N ALA A 160 9.48 -7.37 -3.75
CA ALA A 160 8.16 -7.97 -3.61
C ALA A 160 7.54 -7.71 -2.25
N GLY A 161 6.21 -7.77 -2.18
CA GLY A 161 5.42 -7.63 -0.97
C GLY A 161 4.33 -8.69 -0.88
N ARG A 162 3.82 -8.88 0.34
CA ARG A 162 2.60 -9.64 0.60
C ARG A 162 1.50 -8.67 1.03
N PHE A 163 0.37 -8.70 0.31
CA PHE A 163 -0.74 -7.78 0.58
C PHE A 163 -1.71 -8.32 1.61
N GLY A 164 -1.80 -9.62 1.74
CA GLY A 164 -2.61 -10.32 2.74
C GLY A 164 -2.89 -11.76 2.31
N GLY A 165 -3.31 -12.61 3.23
CA GLY A 165 -3.69 -13.98 2.88
C GLY A 165 -2.67 -14.69 1.99
N ASP A 166 -3.05 -14.95 0.76
CA ASP A 166 -2.33 -15.61 -0.31
C ASP A 166 -1.94 -14.68 -1.47
N GLU A 167 -2.10 -13.35 -1.28
CA GLU A 167 -1.81 -12.32 -2.28
C GLU A 167 -0.40 -11.76 -2.15
N PHE A 168 0.33 -11.77 -3.26
CA PHE A 168 1.68 -11.25 -3.37
C PHE A 168 1.78 -10.27 -4.55
N VAL A 169 2.62 -9.25 -4.41
CA VAL A 169 2.88 -8.30 -5.48
C VAL A 169 4.38 -8.18 -5.70
N LEU A 170 4.79 -8.24 -6.95
CA LEU A 170 6.17 -8.10 -7.38
C LEU A 170 6.32 -6.82 -8.19
N CYS A 171 7.42 -6.13 -8.02
CA CYS A 171 7.84 -5.00 -8.83
C CYS A 171 9.16 -5.37 -9.49
N ILE A 172 9.22 -5.35 -10.82
CA ILE A 172 10.46 -5.50 -11.60
C ILE A 172 10.79 -4.11 -12.17
N THR A 173 11.98 -3.63 -11.85
CA THR A 173 12.44 -2.31 -12.26
C THR A 173 13.21 -2.40 -13.57
N ASP A 174 12.96 -1.46 -14.47
CA ASP A 174 13.62 -1.32 -15.78
C ASP A 174 13.60 -2.61 -16.63
N PRO A 175 12.41 -3.27 -16.81
CA PRO A 175 12.31 -4.44 -17.65
C PRO A 175 12.68 -4.06 -19.09
N LYS A 176 13.53 -4.86 -19.73
CA LYS A 176 14.04 -4.56 -21.07
C LYS A 176 13.04 -4.93 -22.16
N GLN A 177 12.30 -6.01 -21.94
CA GLN A 177 11.33 -6.55 -22.90
C GLN A 177 10.15 -7.16 -22.13
N ILE A 178 8.98 -7.20 -22.76
CA ILE A 178 7.76 -7.83 -22.19
C ILE A 178 7.99 -9.32 -21.98
N GLU A 179 8.66 -9.97 -22.91
CA GLU A 179 8.96 -11.40 -22.90
C GLU A 179 9.79 -11.84 -21.69
N GLU A 180 10.60 -10.92 -21.11
CA GLU A 180 11.33 -11.17 -19.87
C GLU A 180 10.35 -11.37 -18.69
N ILE A 181 9.30 -10.56 -18.62
CA ILE A 181 8.30 -10.63 -17.56
C ILE A 181 7.37 -11.83 -17.77
N GLU A 182 7.03 -12.15 -19.02
CA GLU A 182 6.25 -13.35 -19.34
C GLU A 182 7.02 -14.62 -18.96
N SER A 183 8.31 -14.71 -19.33
CA SER A 183 9.16 -15.84 -18.95
C SER A 183 9.29 -15.98 -17.43
N LEU A 184 9.52 -14.85 -16.72
CA LEU A 184 9.58 -14.84 -15.25
C LEU A 184 8.28 -15.36 -14.63
N SER A 185 7.14 -14.99 -15.21
CA SER A 185 5.82 -15.41 -14.72
C SER A 185 5.59 -16.90 -14.93
N LEU A 186 5.89 -17.42 -16.12
CA LEU A 186 5.80 -18.83 -16.44
C LEU A 186 6.74 -19.67 -15.55
N ASP A 187 8.00 -19.27 -15.46
CA ASP A 187 8.99 -19.95 -14.62
C ASP A 187 8.56 -20.00 -13.15
N LEU A 188 7.91 -18.93 -12.66
CA LEU A 188 7.40 -18.90 -11.28
C LEU A 188 6.20 -19.84 -11.12
N ILE A 189 5.28 -19.88 -12.10
CA ILE A 189 4.13 -20.78 -12.08
C ILE A 189 4.59 -22.23 -12.10
N ASP A 190 5.54 -22.58 -12.97
CA ASP A 190 6.08 -23.92 -13.11
C ASP A 190 6.82 -24.37 -11.85
N GLU A 191 7.69 -23.51 -11.27
CA GLU A 191 8.41 -23.82 -10.02
C GLU A 191 7.42 -24.07 -8.86
N LEU A 192 6.37 -23.27 -8.75
CA LEU A 192 5.34 -23.47 -7.74
C LEU A 192 4.55 -24.77 -7.96
N TYR A 193 4.27 -25.11 -9.22
CA TYR A 193 3.56 -26.33 -9.59
C TYR A 193 4.40 -27.60 -9.37
N GLU A 194 5.74 -27.54 -9.47
CA GLU A 194 6.62 -28.65 -9.07
C GLU A 194 6.39 -29.07 -7.61
N GLY A 195 5.99 -28.11 -6.80
CA GLY A 195 5.39 -28.33 -5.51
C GLY A 195 6.35 -28.23 -4.33
N TYR A 196 5.75 -28.23 -3.16
CA TYR A 196 6.39 -28.17 -1.85
C TYR A 196 6.13 -29.45 -1.07
N HIS A 197 7.17 -30.07 -0.50
CA HIS A 197 6.99 -31.18 0.41
C HIS A 197 6.86 -30.66 1.85
N SER A 198 5.66 -30.78 2.43
CA SER A 198 5.42 -30.46 3.83
C SER A 198 5.88 -31.60 4.72
N GLU A 199 6.86 -31.33 5.57
CA GLU A 199 7.30 -32.29 6.61
C GLU A 199 6.24 -32.47 7.69
N LEU A 200 5.46 -31.42 8.01
CA LEU A 200 4.39 -31.47 9.02
C LEU A 200 3.27 -32.44 8.63
N ALA A 201 2.86 -32.42 7.37
CA ALA A 201 1.79 -33.26 6.85
C ALA A 201 2.31 -34.53 6.16
N ASN A 202 3.61 -34.61 5.89
CA ASN A 202 4.27 -35.64 5.08
C ASN A 202 3.60 -35.86 3.72
N VAL A 203 3.31 -34.73 3.03
CA VAL A 203 2.69 -34.72 1.70
C VAL A 203 3.37 -33.73 0.78
N SER A 204 3.35 -34.00 -0.52
CA SER A 204 3.74 -33.02 -1.54
C SER A 204 2.50 -32.26 -2.00
N ILE A 205 2.61 -30.93 -2.05
CA ILE A 205 1.54 -29.99 -2.39
C ILE A 205 1.95 -29.23 -3.64
N ASN A 206 1.26 -29.46 -4.75
CA ASN A 206 1.42 -28.65 -5.94
C ASN A 206 0.70 -27.32 -5.74
N VAL A 207 1.44 -26.22 -5.82
CA VAL A 207 0.90 -24.88 -5.62
C VAL A 207 0.58 -24.27 -6.99
N LYS A 208 -0.68 -23.96 -7.24
CA LYS A 208 -1.10 -23.23 -8.43
C LYS A 208 -1.17 -21.75 -8.13
N ALA A 209 -0.89 -20.93 -9.13
CA ALA A 209 -0.92 -19.48 -8.99
C ALA A 209 -1.47 -18.79 -10.23
N SER A 210 -2.28 -17.78 -10.01
CA SER A 210 -2.76 -16.86 -11.04
C SER A 210 -1.98 -15.55 -10.94
N ILE A 211 -1.48 -15.02 -12.06
CA ILE A 211 -0.65 -13.82 -12.11
C ILE A 211 -1.25 -12.82 -13.09
N GLY A 212 -1.49 -11.59 -12.64
CA GLY A 212 -1.79 -10.46 -13.50
C GLY A 212 -0.59 -9.54 -13.62
N ILE A 213 -0.34 -9.01 -14.80
CA ILE A 213 0.83 -8.19 -15.14
C ILE A 213 0.38 -6.84 -15.65
N ALA A 214 0.95 -5.76 -15.13
CA ALA A 214 0.76 -4.42 -15.66
C ALA A 214 2.09 -3.68 -15.78
N PHE A 215 2.22 -2.82 -16.79
CA PHE A 215 3.43 -2.06 -17.08
C PHE A 215 3.18 -0.57 -16.87
N PHE A 216 4.08 0.09 -16.13
CA PHE A 216 4.11 1.54 -16.01
C PHE A 216 5.04 2.11 -17.09
N PRO A 217 4.66 3.16 -17.82
CA PRO A 217 3.42 3.97 -17.67
C PRO A 217 2.23 3.52 -18.52
N GLU A 218 2.33 2.44 -19.28
CA GLU A 218 1.35 2.01 -20.29
C GLU A 218 -0.04 1.72 -19.69
N HIS A 219 -0.09 1.08 -18.51
CA HIS A 219 -1.33 0.59 -17.87
C HIS A 219 -1.73 1.41 -16.64
N GLY A 220 -1.04 2.51 -16.35
CA GLY A 220 -1.36 3.43 -15.25
C GLY A 220 -0.37 4.55 -15.13
N ASP A 221 -0.81 5.72 -14.66
CA ASP A 221 -0.02 6.93 -14.50
C ASP A 221 0.46 7.16 -13.05
N ASP A 222 0.04 6.30 -12.12
CA ASP A 222 0.47 6.30 -10.72
C ASP A 222 0.58 4.88 -10.14
N SER A 223 1.17 4.76 -8.94
CA SER A 223 1.39 3.49 -8.26
C SER A 223 0.11 2.73 -7.91
N ASN A 224 -0.98 3.43 -7.62
CA ASN A 224 -2.25 2.79 -7.25
C ASN A 224 -2.93 2.20 -8.49
N LYS A 225 -2.95 2.96 -9.60
CA LYS A 225 -3.55 2.51 -10.86
C LYS A 225 -2.82 1.31 -11.44
N ILE A 226 -1.48 1.28 -11.37
CA ILE A 226 -0.72 0.16 -11.91
C ILE A 226 -0.92 -1.11 -11.08
N VAL A 227 -1.05 -1.01 -9.76
CA VAL A 227 -1.37 -2.15 -8.90
C VAL A 227 -2.79 -2.65 -9.19
N ALA A 228 -3.76 -1.74 -9.33
CA ALA A 228 -5.15 -2.09 -9.67
C ALA A 228 -5.23 -2.79 -11.04
N ALA A 229 -4.53 -2.30 -12.06
CA ALA A 229 -4.49 -2.93 -13.37
C ALA A 229 -3.90 -4.36 -13.31
N ALA A 230 -2.85 -4.58 -12.51
CA ALA A 230 -2.30 -5.90 -12.31
C ALA A 230 -3.27 -6.83 -11.56
N ASP A 231 -4.03 -6.32 -10.59
CA ASP A 231 -5.05 -7.09 -9.87
C ASP A 231 -6.22 -7.49 -10.79
N GLU A 232 -6.73 -6.56 -11.61
CA GLU A 232 -7.76 -6.84 -12.62
C GLU A 232 -7.31 -7.95 -13.59
N ALA A 233 -6.07 -7.88 -14.08
CA ALA A 233 -5.49 -8.90 -14.95
C ALA A 233 -5.38 -10.26 -14.24
N MET A 234 -5.01 -10.31 -12.96
CA MET A 234 -4.97 -11.53 -12.17
C MET A 234 -6.37 -12.12 -11.98
N TYR A 235 -7.36 -11.26 -11.74
CA TYR A 235 -8.75 -11.69 -11.64
C TYR A 235 -9.28 -12.29 -12.96
N PHE A 236 -8.87 -11.74 -14.11
CA PHE A 236 -9.14 -12.33 -15.42
C PHE A 236 -8.62 -13.77 -15.50
N VAL A 237 -7.37 -14.03 -15.08
CA VAL A 237 -6.81 -15.40 -15.04
C VAL A 237 -7.65 -16.33 -14.18
N LYS A 238 -8.04 -15.88 -12.98
CA LYS A 238 -8.89 -16.68 -12.07
C LYS A 238 -10.22 -17.08 -12.70
N LYS A 239 -10.81 -16.23 -13.52
CA LYS A 239 -12.07 -16.50 -14.24
C LYS A 239 -11.89 -17.43 -15.44
N ASN A 240 -10.69 -17.45 -16.04
CA ASN A 240 -10.42 -18.17 -17.28
C ASN A 240 -9.58 -19.44 -17.10
N GLY A 241 -9.67 -20.10 -15.95
CA GLY A 241 -9.10 -21.44 -15.74
C GLY A 241 -7.96 -21.52 -14.73
N LYS A 242 -7.51 -20.38 -14.18
CA LYS A 242 -6.43 -20.31 -13.18
C LYS A 242 -5.06 -20.79 -13.68
N ALA A 243 -4.07 -20.84 -12.80
CA ALA A 243 -2.73 -21.39 -13.06
C ALA A 243 -2.09 -20.88 -14.35
N ASN A 244 -2.14 -19.57 -14.57
CA ASN A 244 -1.62 -18.90 -15.76
C ASN A 244 -1.27 -17.43 -15.42
N TYR A 245 -0.80 -16.68 -16.42
CA TYR A 245 -0.66 -15.25 -16.32
C TYR A 245 -1.49 -14.53 -17.39
N HIS A 246 -1.73 -13.23 -17.18
CA HIS A 246 -2.35 -12.34 -18.14
C HIS A 246 -1.75 -10.94 -18.04
N ILE A 247 -1.48 -10.32 -19.18
CA ILE A 247 -1.09 -8.90 -19.23
C ILE A 247 -2.37 -8.09 -19.34
N TYR A 248 -2.51 -7.10 -18.47
CA TYR A 248 -3.66 -6.22 -18.41
C TYR A 248 -4.05 -5.68 -19.80
N GLN A 249 -5.33 -5.70 -20.08
CA GLN A 249 -5.95 -5.07 -21.24
C GLN A 249 -7.07 -4.13 -20.76
N PRO A 250 -7.27 -2.96 -21.40
CA PRO A 250 -8.33 -2.02 -20.98
C PRO A 250 -9.74 -2.63 -20.93
N GLU A 251 -9.96 -3.69 -21.70
CA GLU A 251 -11.23 -4.44 -21.74
C GLU A 251 -11.47 -5.28 -20.49
N ASP A 252 -10.43 -5.59 -19.71
CA ASP A 252 -10.54 -6.39 -18.48
C ASP A 252 -11.43 -5.70 -17.44
N SER A 253 -11.38 -4.38 -17.36
CA SER A 253 -12.20 -3.55 -16.45
C SER A 253 -13.72 -3.64 -16.74
N GLN A 254 -14.14 -4.02 -17.93
CA GLN A 254 -15.56 -4.12 -18.28
C GLN A 254 -16.24 -5.38 -17.74
N ILE A 255 -15.47 -6.35 -17.26
CA ILE A 255 -15.99 -7.62 -16.74
C ILE A 255 -16.57 -7.44 -15.33
N GLU A 256 -16.09 -6.49 -14.54
CA GLU A 256 -16.61 -6.20 -13.19
C GLU A 256 -17.95 -5.46 -13.20
N ASP A 257 -18.14 -4.50 -14.10
CA ASP A 257 -19.37 -3.67 -14.15
C ASP A 257 -20.64 -4.48 -14.51
N LEU A 258 -20.49 -5.60 -15.21
CA LEU A 258 -21.63 -6.44 -15.59
C LEU A 258 -22.18 -7.31 -14.44
N GLN A 259 -21.44 -7.50 -13.35
CA GLN A 259 -21.86 -8.33 -12.21
C GLN A 259 -22.46 -7.54 -11.03
N HIS A 260 -22.23 -6.23 -10.96
CA HIS A 260 -22.91 -5.37 -9.99
C HIS A 260 -24.31 -4.90 -10.44
N THR A 261 -24.76 -5.30 -11.64
CA THR A 261 -26.03 -4.88 -12.24
C THR A 261 -27.05 -6.05 -12.33
N LEU A 262 -26.73 -7.24 -11.86
CA LEU A 262 -27.62 -8.41 -11.73
C LEU A 262 -27.76 -8.83 -10.28
#